data_33b8d50e463f2a1fbcf54921229fad2e
#
_entry.id   33b8d50e463f2a1fbcf54921229fad2e
#
_cell.length_a   1.000
_cell.length_b   1.000
_cell.length_c   1.000
_cell.angle_alpha   90.00
_cell.angle_beta   90.00
_cell.angle_gamma   90.00
#
_symmetry.space_group_name_H-M   'P 1'
#
loop_
_entity.id
_entity.type
_entity.pdbx_description
1 polymer ?
#
loop_
_entity_poly.entity_id
_entity_poly.type
_entity_poly.pdbx_seq_one_letter_code
_entity_poly.pdbx_strand_id
1 'polypeptide(L)'
;MAPTATQQFVYGPVPSRRLGRSLGVDLIPLKTCTYDCVYCQLGRTTRKTVRRQRWVDPADVVAQVRTRLQSEPDVIALAGSGEPTLHSGLEEVVAGIKNITTLPVAVITNGSLLGRPAVRRGLAAADIVLPSLDAPSEDLFQRVNRPHKSLHLADLVEGLVSFRAGYMGEIWLEVMLLAGVTESPAKARRLAELTARIAPDRVQLNTAVRPPAESFVEPVDGATLEELAALFTPRAEVIADLPASAGGAVAVAADVLDLLSRRPCTVADIATGLAMHHGEALKAANALVNEGAADLHTHEDRSFYVATTVAARRRAKEKA
;
A
#
# COMPACT_ATOMS: atom_id res chain seq x y z
N MET A 1 9.10 3.99 -36.63
CA MET A 1 8.13 3.69 -35.56
C MET A 1 8.76 4.20 -34.28
N ALA A 2 8.15 5.18 -33.60
CA ALA A 2 8.58 5.58 -32.26
C ALA A 2 8.38 4.40 -31.32
N PRO A 3 9.31 4.14 -30.37
CA PRO A 3 9.11 3.07 -29.39
C PRO A 3 7.84 3.38 -28.61
N THR A 4 6.88 2.45 -28.61
CA THR A 4 5.72 2.50 -27.73
C THR A 4 6.24 2.61 -26.30
N ALA A 5 5.82 3.64 -25.57
CA ALA A 5 6.21 3.85 -24.18
C ALA A 5 5.87 2.59 -23.40
N THR A 6 6.89 1.88 -22.95
CA THR A 6 6.71 0.61 -22.20
C THR A 6 5.99 0.93 -20.90
N GLN A 7 4.84 0.31 -20.66
CA GLN A 7 4.06 0.48 -19.43
C GLN A 7 4.93 0.18 -18.21
N GLN A 8 4.99 1.14 -17.27
CA GLN A 8 5.85 1.03 -16.10
C GLN A 8 5.06 0.39 -14.93
N PHE A 9 5.48 -0.80 -14.51
CA PHE A 9 4.89 -1.54 -13.40
C PHE A 9 5.70 -1.43 -12.11
N VAL A 10 6.98 -1.05 -12.21
CA VAL A 10 7.93 -0.99 -11.10
C VAL A 10 8.32 0.45 -10.82
N TYR A 11 8.25 0.87 -9.56
CA TYR A 11 8.55 2.24 -9.13
C TYR A 11 9.37 2.26 -7.83
N GLY A 12 10.07 3.36 -7.59
CA GLY A 12 10.90 3.53 -6.42
C GLY A 12 12.37 3.15 -6.69
N PRO A 13 13.14 2.80 -5.63
CA PRO A 13 12.69 2.49 -4.25
C PRO A 13 12.03 3.67 -3.55
N VAL A 14 11.02 3.39 -2.74
CA VAL A 14 10.31 4.37 -1.92
C VAL A 14 10.48 4.05 -0.42
N PRO A 15 10.54 5.06 0.47
CA PRO A 15 10.63 4.79 1.88
C PRO A 15 9.33 4.16 2.38
N SER A 16 9.43 3.01 3.02
CA SER A 16 8.34 2.35 3.71
C SER A 16 8.55 2.44 5.22
N ARG A 17 7.51 2.78 5.96
CA ARG A 17 7.54 2.81 7.43
C ARG A 17 7.81 1.43 8.06
N ARG A 18 7.61 0.36 7.29
CA ARG A 18 7.67 -1.04 7.75
C ARG A 18 8.76 -1.86 7.09
N LEU A 19 9.07 -1.54 5.84
CA LEU A 19 9.81 -2.41 4.94
C LEU A 19 11.12 -1.79 4.45
N GLY A 20 11.56 -0.66 5.03
CA GLY A 20 12.77 0.02 4.56
C GLY A 20 12.60 0.64 3.17
N ARG A 21 13.62 0.56 2.31
CA ARG A 21 13.60 1.03 0.92
C ARG A 21 12.90 0.01 0.05
N SER A 22 11.65 0.27 -0.25
CA SER A 22 10.75 -0.66 -0.92
C SER A 22 10.70 -0.41 -2.43
N LEU A 23 11.07 -1.40 -3.24
CA LEU A 23 10.81 -1.38 -4.68
C LEU A 23 9.35 -1.79 -4.90
N GLY A 24 8.51 -0.83 -5.31
CA GLY A 24 7.08 -1.06 -5.50
C GLY A 24 6.78 -1.73 -6.85
N VAL A 25 5.90 -2.74 -6.82
CA VAL A 25 5.38 -3.44 -7.99
C VAL A 25 3.88 -3.28 -8.05
N ASP A 26 3.40 -2.59 -9.08
CA ASP A 26 1.99 -2.26 -9.28
C ASP A 26 1.38 -3.09 -10.41
N LEU A 27 0.53 -4.02 -10.03
CA LEU A 27 -0.08 -5.00 -10.94
C LEU A 27 -1.48 -4.59 -11.43
N ILE A 28 -2.03 -3.50 -10.86
CA ILE A 28 -3.45 -3.20 -10.98
C ILE A 28 -3.64 -1.79 -11.57
N PRO A 29 -4.57 -1.60 -12.49
CA PRO A 29 -4.90 -0.26 -12.97
C PRO A 29 -5.33 0.66 -11.83
N LEU A 30 -4.96 1.94 -11.94
CA LEU A 30 -5.22 2.96 -10.94
C LEU A 30 -6.67 2.91 -10.44
N LYS A 31 -6.83 2.86 -9.10
CA LYS A 31 -8.12 2.86 -8.40
C LYS A 31 -9.04 1.69 -8.76
N THR A 32 -8.46 0.53 -9.12
CA THR A 32 -9.19 -0.74 -9.24
C THR A 32 -8.98 -1.55 -7.97
N CYS A 33 -10.03 -1.71 -7.16
CA CYS A 33 -9.94 -2.33 -5.85
C CYS A 33 -11.22 -3.13 -5.53
N THR A 34 -11.17 -3.95 -4.50
CA THR A 34 -12.34 -4.63 -3.92
C THR A 34 -13.08 -3.73 -2.91
N TYR A 35 -12.40 -2.69 -2.39
CA TYR A 35 -12.89 -1.71 -1.42
C TYR A 35 -12.87 -0.28 -1.98
N ASP A 36 -13.54 0.63 -1.27
CA ASP A 36 -13.50 2.08 -1.48
C ASP A 36 -13.31 2.76 -0.12
N CYS A 37 -12.17 2.46 0.54
CA CYS A 37 -11.90 2.88 1.92
C CYS A 37 -11.91 4.40 2.07
N VAL A 38 -12.55 4.89 3.14
CA VAL A 38 -12.65 6.34 3.42
C VAL A 38 -11.30 7.01 3.65
N TYR A 39 -10.30 6.25 4.12
CA TYR A 39 -8.94 6.72 4.41
C TYR A 39 -7.95 6.52 3.24
N CYS A 40 -8.39 6.04 2.09
CA CYS A 40 -7.48 5.71 0.98
C CYS A 40 -6.74 6.96 0.47
N GLN A 41 -5.40 6.95 0.56
CA GLN A 41 -4.54 8.05 0.10
C GLN A 41 -4.58 8.28 -1.43
N LEU A 42 -5.12 7.32 -2.20
CA LEU A 42 -5.33 7.46 -3.65
C LEU A 42 -6.67 8.12 -3.99
N GLY A 43 -7.49 8.42 -2.97
CA GLY A 43 -8.86 8.90 -3.14
C GLY A 43 -9.83 7.76 -3.49
N ARG A 44 -11.04 8.11 -3.95
CA ARG A 44 -12.13 7.18 -4.22
C ARG A 44 -11.79 6.13 -5.27
N THR A 45 -12.22 4.90 -5.03
CA THR A 45 -12.12 3.78 -5.98
C THR A 45 -13.04 4.02 -7.17
N THR A 46 -12.49 3.99 -8.38
CA THR A 46 -13.26 4.20 -9.62
C THR A 46 -13.77 2.88 -10.22
N ARG A 47 -13.09 1.77 -9.94
CA ARG A 47 -13.49 0.44 -10.39
C ARG A 47 -13.51 -0.55 -9.22
N LYS A 48 -14.67 -0.64 -8.56
CA LYS A 48 -14.88 -1.58 -7.46
C LYS A 48 -15.30 -2.95 -8.00
N THR A 49 -14.46 -3.99 -7.80
CA THR A 49 -14.65 -5.32 -8.39
C THR A 49 -14.03 -6.42 -7.53
N VAL A 50 -14.56 -7.64 -7.65
CA VAL A 50 -13.96 -8.87 -7.09
C VAL A 50 -13.50 -9.82 -8.20
N ARG A 51 -13.60 -9.40 -9.48
CA ARG A 51 -13.20 -10.21 -10.62
C ARG A 51 -11.68 -10.13 -10.81
N ARG A 52 -11.00 -11.26 -10.70
CA ARG A 52 -9.57 -11.38 -10.99
C ARG A 52 -9.34 -11.42 -12.51
N GLN A 53 -8.31 -10.71 -12.95
CA GLN A 53 -7.90 -10.67 -14.37
C GLN A 53 -6.38 -10.61 -14.46
N ARG A 54 -5.82 -10.99 -15.60
CA ARG A 54 -4.42 -10.73 -15.95
C ARG A 54 -4.36 -9.30 -16.50
N TRP A 55 -4.04 -8.33 -15.62
CA TRP A 55 -3.98 -6.91 -15.97
C TRP A 55 -2.68 -6.55 -16.69
N VAL A 56 -1.62 -7.26 -16.37
CA VAL A 56 -0.26 -7.08 -16.90
C VAL A 56 0.36 -8.45 -17.15
N ASP A 57 1.36 -8.53 -18.03
CA ASP A 57 2.09 -9.77 -18.22
C ASP A 57 3.11 -9.96 -17.08
N PRO A 58 3.08 -11.09 -16.33
CA PRO A 58 4.06 -11.40 -15.31
C PRO A 58 5.51 -11.35 -15.80
N ALA A 59 5.79 -11.75 -17.03
CA ALA A 59 7.14 -11.72 -17.60
C ALA A 59 7.67 -10.28 -17.73
N ASP A 60 6.82 -9.35 -18.17
CA ASP A 60 7.18 -7.93 -18.29
C ASP A 60 7.45 -7.30 -16.92
N VAL A 61 6.65 -7.66 -15.91
CA VAL A 61 6.85 -7.21 -14.52
C VAL A 61 8.19 -7.70 -13.99
N VAL A 62 8.50 -8.99 -14.14
CA VAL A 62 9.76 -9.59 -13.67
C VAL A 62 10.97 -8.98 -14.38
N ALA A 63 10.87 -8.71 -15.69
CA ALA A 63 11.91 -8.04 -16.44
C ALA A 63 12.20 -6.62 -15.91
N GLN A 64 11.16 -5.85 -15.59
CA GLN A 64 11.31 -4.51 -15.00
C GLN A 64 11.90 -4.58 -13.58
N VAL A 65 11.45 -5.52 -12.74
CA VAL A 65 12.05 -5.74 -11.41
C VAL A 65 13.54 -6.00 -11.56
N ARG A 66 13.95 -6.92 -12.44
CA ARG A 66 15.37 -7.26 -12.69
C ARG A 66 16.20 -6.02 -13.01
N THR A 67 15.71 -5.14 -13.86
CA THR A 67 16.40 -3.90 -14.22
C THR A 67 16.54 -2.95 -13.04
N ARG A 68 15.54 -2.91 -12.15
CA ARG A 68 15.48 -1.98 -11.00
C ARG A 68 16.21 -2.51 -9.76
N LEU A 69 16.65 -3.75 -9.73
CA LEU A 69 17.48 -4.30 -8.61
C LEU A 69 18.77 -3.51 -8.40
N GLN A 70 19.31 -2.86 -9.43
CA GLN A 70 20.49 -1.98 -9.33
C GLN A 70 20.32 -0.79 -8.39
N SER A 71 19.07 -0.43 -8.03
CA SER A 71 18.78 0.64 -7.06
C SER A 71 18.90 0.19 -5.60
N GLU A 72 19.36 -1.05 -5.36
CA GLU A 72 19.62 -1.64 -4.04
C GLU A 72 18.43 -1.47 -3.07
N PRO A 73 17.25 -1.99 -3.39
CA PRO A 73 16.12 -1.97 -2.45
C PRO A 73 16.34 -2.97 -1.31
N ASP A 74 15.69 -2.74 -0.16
CA ASP A 74 15.68 -3.68 0.96
C ASP A 74 14.62 -4.78 0.77
N VAL A 75 13.54 -4.47 0.02
CA VAL A 75 12.39 -5.36 -0.18
C VAL A 75 11.70 -5.06 -1.51
N ILE A 76 11.06 -6.07 -2.10
CA ILE A 76 10.16 -5.90 -3.24
C ILE A 76 8.73 -6.01 -2.73
N ALA A 77 7.94 -4.93 -2.89
CA ALA A 77 6.59 -4.86 -2.37
C ALA A 77 5.54 -4.80 -3.50
N LEU A 78 4.70 -5.81 -3.58
CA LEU A 78 3.54 -5.80 -4.46
C LEU A 78 2.46 -4.93 -3.81
N ALA A 79 2.36 -3.69 -4.29
CA ALA A 79 1.44 -2.67 -3.80
C ALA A 79 1.33 -1.55 -4.84
N GLY A 80 0.38 -0.66 -4.69
CA GLY A 80 0.29 0.52 -5.58
C GLY A 80 -1.12 1.02 -5.77
N SER A 81 -1.64 0.90 -6.96
CA SER A 81 -2.83 1.61 -7.43
C SER A 81 -4.17 0.96 -7.06
N GLY A 82 -4.15 -0.23 -6.45
CA GLY A 82 -5.36 -0.98 -6.11
C GLY A 82 -5.08 -2.24 -5.29
N GLU A 83 -5.95 -3.26 -5.40
CA GLU A 83 -5.82 -4.52 -4.67
C GLU A 83 -5.02 -5.55 -5.50
N PRO A 84 -3.79 -5.90 -5.11
CA PRO A 84 -2.92 -6.77 -5.92
C PRO A 84 -3.46 -8.19 -6.12
N THR A 85 -4.27 -8.71 -5.19
CA THR A 85 -4.85 -10.05 -5.33
C THR A 85 -5.92 -10.15 -6.43
N LEU A 86 -6.34 -9.03 -7.00
CA LEU A 86 -7.15 -9.00 -8.23
C LEU A 86 -6.37 -9.46 -9.47
N HIS A 87 -5.03 -9.43 -9.43
CA HIS A 87 -4.22 -9.97 -10.53
C HIS A 87 -4.26 -11.50 -10.55
N SER A 88 -4.72 -12.10 -11.66
CA SER A 88 -4.87 -13.56 -11.73
C SER A 88 -3.52 -14.29 -11.86
N GLY A 89 -2.49 -13.64 -12.42
CA GLY A 89 -1.12 -14.14 -12.51
C GLY A 89 -0.22 -13.79 -11.31
N LEU A 90 -0.80 -13.54 -10.13
CA LEU A 90 -0.03 -13.18 -8.93
C LEU A 90 1.03 -14.23 -8.56
N GLU A 91 0.70 -15.51 -8.66
CA GLU A 91 1.61 -16.64 -8.42
C GLU A 91 2.83 -16.56 -9.34
N GLU A 92 2.62 -16.33 -10.64
CA GLU A 92 3.68 -16.22 -11.63
C GLU A 92 4.60 -15.01 -11.35
N VAL A 93 4.02 -13.88 -10.93
CA VAL A 93 4.81 -12.69 -10.56
C VAL A 93 5.66 -12.95 -9.34
N VAL A 94 5.08 -13.45 -8.25
CA VAL A 94 5.82 -13.71 -7.00
C VAL A 94 6.93 -14.74 -7.24
N ALA A 95 6.62 -15.87 -7.86
CA ALA A 95 7.59 -16.90 -8.19
C ALA A 95 8.69 -16.38 -9.13
N GLY A 96 8.32 -15.62 -10.15
CA GLY A 96 9.27 -15.02 -11.09
C GLY A 96 10.25 -14.04 -10.41
N ILE A 97 9.76 -13.24 -9.45
CA ILE A 97 10.62 -12.35 -8.65
C ILE A 97 11.57 -13.17 -7.75
N LYS A 98 11.05 -14.17 -7.05
CA LYS A 98 11.87 -15.05 -6.17
C LYS A 98 12.95 -15.79 -6.95
N ASN A 99 12.77 -16.06 -8.23
CA ASN A 99 13.76 -16.71 -9.09
C ASN A 99 14.91 -15.78 -9.52
N ILE A 100 14.76 -14.47 -9.39
CA ILE A 100 15.78 -13.49 -9.84
C ILE A 100 16.50 -12.76 -8.71
N THR A 101 16.05 -12.90 -7.46
CA THR A 101 16.63 -12.24 -6.29
C THR A 101 16.33 -12.98 -5.01
N THR A 102 17.20 -12.81 -4.01
CA THR A 102 17.03 -13.30 -2.64
C THR A 102 16.37 -12.26 -1.73
N LEU A 103 16.10 -11.06 -2.24
CA LEU A 103 15.40 -10.02 -1.46
C LEU A 103 14.02 -10.51 -1.00
N PRO A 104 13.57 -10.09 0.18
CA PRO A 104 12.22 -10.39 0.63
C PRO A 104 11.15 -9.85 -0.35
N VAL A 105 10.12 -10.65 -0.59
CA VAL A 105 8.94 -10.25 -1.36
C VAL A 105 7.78 -10.06 -0.39
N ALA A 106 7.26 -8.84 -0.33
CA ALA A 106 6.12 -8.47 0.50
C ALA A 106 4.86 -8.21 -0.37
N VAL A 107 3.69 -8.66 0.07
CA VAL A 107 2.43 -8.36 -0.60
C VAL A 107 1.50 -7.61 0.35
N ILE A 108 1.19 -6.35 0.00
CA ILE A 108 0.28 -5.50 0.78
C ILE A 108 -1.11 -5.63 0.17
N THR A 109 -2.03 -6.23 0.91
CA THR A 109 -3.38 -6.55 0.44
C THR A 109 -4.43 -6.13 1.46
N ASN A 110 -5.64 -5.81 1.02
CA ASN A 110 -6.75 -5.61 1.94
C ASN A 110 -7.34 -6.94 2.47
N GLY A 111 -6.80 -8.07 2.05
CA GLY A 111 -7.18 -9.40 2.54
C GLY A 111 -8.50 -9.96 2.02
N SER A 112 -9.32 -9.15 1.36
CA SER A 112 -10.72 -9.49 0.99
C SER A 112 -10.90 -10.75 0.16
N LEU A 113 -9.88 -11.16 -0.58
CA LEU A 113 -9.95 -12.33 -1.46
C LEU A 113 -9.20 -13.56 -0.92
N LEU A 114 -8.68 -13.52 0.32
CA LEU A 114 -7.93 -14.62 0.94
C LEU A 114 -8.77 -15.88 1.18
N GLY A 115 -10.10 -15.75 1.22
CA GLY A 115 -11.01 -16.91 1.20
C GLY A 115 -10.88 -17.77 -0.06
N ARG A 116 -10.30 -17.24 -1.15
CA ARG A 116 -10.16 -17.95 -2.42
C ARG A 116 -8.87 -18.79 -2.48
N PRO A 117 -8.93 -20.12 -2.68
CA PRO A 117 -7.73 -20.96 -2.74
C PRO A 117 -6.70 -20.50 -3.78
N ALA A 118 -7.13 -20.00 -4.94
CA ALA A 118 -6.25 -19.50 -5.98
C ALA A 118 -5.48 -18.22 -5.57
N VAL A 119 -6.03 -17.41 -4.64
CA VAL A 119 -5.33 -16.24 -4.07
C VAL A 119 -4.28 -16.71 -3.06
N ARG A 120 -4.64 -17.64 -2.17
CA ARG A 120 -3.69 -18.21 -1.20
C ARG A 120 -2.50 -18.87 -1.89
N ARG A 121 -2.72 -19.64 -2.98
CA ARG A 121 -1.61 -20.19 -3.79
C ARG A 121 -0.73 -19.08 -4.36
N GLY A 122 -1.34 -18.02 -4.90
CA GLY A 122 -0.60 -16.88 -5.44
C GLY A 122 0.29 -16.15 -4.45
N LEU A 123 0.00 -16.28 -3.15
CA LEU A 123 0.77 -15.65 -2.07
C LEU A 123 1.76 -16.61 -1.40
N ALA A 124 1.69 -17.92 -1.69
CA ALA A 124 2.43 -18.94 -0.93
C ALA A 124 3.95 -18.76 -0.96
N ALA A 125 4.50 -18.19 -2.03
CA ALA A 125 5.95 -17.95 -2.18
C ALA A 125 6.40 -16.55 -1.71
N ALA A 126 5.49 -15.67 -1.29
CA ALA A 126 5.84 -14.40 -0.68
C ALA A 126 6.46 -14.63 0.71
N ASP A 127 7.40 -13.78 1.11
CA ASP A 127 8.04 -13.88 2.42
C ASP A 127 7.19 -13.20 3.50
N ILE A 128 6.51 -12.11 3.14
CA ILE A 128 5.67 -11.32 4.04
C ILE A 128 4.34 -11.00 3.34
N VAL A 129 3.24 -11.25 4.00
CA VAL A 129 1.92 -10.75 3.56
C VAL A 129 1.38 -9.78 4.62
N LEU A 130 1.00 -8.59 4.16
CA LEU A 130 0.48 -7.52 5.00
C LEU A 130 -1.01 -7.31 4.71
N PRO A 131 -1.91 -8.10 5.31
CA PRO A 131 -3.34 -7.91 5.15
C PRO A 131 -3.87 -6.83 6.11
N SER A 132 -5.05 -6.27 5.79
CA SER A 132 -5.71 -5.27 6.65
C SER A 132 -6.96 -5.82 7.33
N LEU A 133 -7.19 -5.37 8.57
CA LEU A 133 -8.42 -5.60 9.34
C LEU A 133 -8.79 -4.31 10.10
N ASP A 134 -9.63 -3.46 9.51
CA ASP A 134 -9.85 -2.09 9.98
C ASP A 134 -11.18 -1.89 10.72
N ALA A 135 -12.04 -2.89 10.70
CA ALA A 135 -13.38 -2.78 11.25
C ALA A 135 -13.71 -3.93 12.22
N PRO A 136 -14.22 -3.61 13.43
CA PRO A 136 -14.60 -4.59 14.43
C PRO A 136 -15.99 -5.23 14.21
N SER A 137 -16.79 -4.68 13.30
CA SER A 137 -18.17 -5.11 13.01
C SER A 137 -18.52 -4.90 11.55
N GLU A 138 -19.55 -5.60 11.06
CA GLU A 138 -20.02 -5.48 9.69
C GLU A 138 -20.42 -4.04 9.35
N ASP A 139 -21.14 -3.34 10.23
CA ASP A 139 -21.58 -1.96 10.01
C ASP A 139 -20.37 -1.01 9.81
N LEU A 140 -19.32 -1.18 10.64
CA LEU A 140 -18.09 -0.39 10.49
C LEU A 140 -17.29 -0.81 9.26
N PHE A 141 -17.30 -2.08 8.88
CA PHE A 141 -16.70 -2.56 7.64
C PHE A 141 -17.35 -1.89 6.42
N GLN A 142 -18.68 -1.84 6.39
CA GLN A 142 -19.42 -1.15 5.32
C GLN A 142 -19.13 0.36 5.33
N ARG A 143 -19.00 0.97 6.50
CA ARG A 143 -18.75 2.42 6.63
C ARG A 143 -17.32 2.82 6.30
N VAL A 144 -16.32 2.07 6.78
CA VAL A 144 -14.89 2.40 6.70
C VAL A 144 -14.28 1.89 5.40
N ASN A 145 -14.45 0.61 5.11
CA ASN A 145 -13.82 -0.04 3.96
C ASN A 145 -14.69 0.04 2.69
N ARG A 146 -15.99 0.26 2.81
CA ARG A 146 -16.96 0.33 1.69
C ARG A 146 -16.72 -0.80 0.69
N PRO A 147 -16.80 -2.08 1.11
CA PRO A 147 -16.42 -3.21 0.27
C PRO A 147 -17.34 -3.37 -0.94
N HIS A 148 -16.93 -4.19 -1.89
CA HIS A 148 -17.84 -4.71 -2.91
C HIS A 148 -18.98 -5.46 -2.23
N LYS A 149 -20.20 -5.32 -2.75
CA LYS A 149 -21.45 -5.85 -2.16
C LYS A 149 -21.48 -7.35 -1.84
N SER A 150 -20.57 -8.12 -2.43
CA SER A 150 -20.43 -9.57 -2.19
C SER A 150 -19.38 -9.92 -1.12
N LEU A 151 -18.87 -8.96 -0.40
CA LEU A 151 -17.83 -9.15 0.60
C LEU A 151 -18.38 -8.78 1.99
N HIS A 152 -18.17 -9.65 2.96
CA HIS A 152 -18.60 -9.50 4.34
C HIS A 152 -17.40 -9.64 5.29
N LEU A 153 -17.47 -8.97 6.44
CA LEU A 153 -16.40 -9.04 7.46
C LEU A 153 -16.12 -10.46 7.93
N ALA A 154 -17.17 -11.27 8.09
CA ALA A 154 -17.02 -12.66 8.50
C ALA A 154 -16.17 -13.46 7.50
N ASP A 155 -16.42 -13.28 6.19
CA ASP A 155 -15.67 -13.96 5.12
C ASP A 155 -14.21 -13.48 5.07
N LEU A 156 -13.95 -12.19 5.33
CA LEU A 156 -12.61 -11.64 5.45
C LEU A 156 -11.84 -12.33 6.58
N VAL A 157 -12.43 -12.40 7.79
CA VAL A 157 -11.79 -13.00 8.96
C VAL A 157 -11.52 -14.49 8.74
N GLU A 158 -12.51 -15.25 8.25
CA GLU A 158 -12.32 -16.68 7.94
C GLU A 158 -11.29 -16.90 6.83
N GLY A 159 -11.23 -16.00 5.85
CA GLY A 159 -10.20 -16.01 4.81
C GLY A 159 -8.79 -15.82 5.38
N LEU A 160 -8.62 -14.90 6.32
CA LEU A 160 -7.35 -14.64 7.02
C LEU A 160 -6.95 -15.84 7.90
N VAL A 161 -7.87 -16.41 8.67
CA VAL A 161 -7.63 -17.62 9.49
C VAL A 161 -7.21 -18.80 8.59
N SER A 162 -7.94 -19.03 7.50
CA SER A 162 -7.62 -20.09 6.54
C SER A 162 -6.27 -19.85 5.85
N PHE A 163 -5.91 -18.60 5.60
CA PHE A 163 -4.62 -18.25 5.02
C PHE A 163 -3.49 -18.55 6.02
N ARG A 164 -3.61 -18.12 7.29
CA ARG A 164 -2.62 -18.38 8.33
C ARG A 164 -2.33 -19.88 8.48
N ALA A 165 -3.37 -20.71 8.46
CA ALA A 165 -3.23 -22.16 8.66
C ALA A 165 -2.35 -22.86 7.61
N GLY A 166 -2.20 -22.30 6.41
CA GLY A 166 -1.42 -22.88 5.31
C GLY A 166 -0.26 -22.03 4.82
N TYR A 167 0.02 -20.90 5.45
CA TYR A 167 1.08 -19.98 5.03
C TYR A 167 2.31 -20.08 5.92
N MET A 168 3.48 -20.24 5.31
CA MET A 168 4.75 -20.46 6.02
C MET A 168 5.58 -19.18 6.20
N GLY A 169 5.23 -18.08 5.51
CA GLY A 169 5.85 -16.78 5.68
C GLY A 169 5.25 -15.98 6.84
N GLU A 170 5.67 -14.74 6.97
CA GLU A 170 5.18 -13.84 8.02
C GLU A 170 3.89 -13.11 7.61
N ILE A 171 2.93 -13.04 8.52
CA ILE A 171 1.73 -12.21 8.40
C ILE A 171 1.85 -11.00 9.33
N TRP A 172 1.93 -9.81 8.74
CA TRP A 172 1.93 -8.55 9.47
C TRP A 172 0.56 -7.88 9.30
N LEU A 173 -0.34 -8.10 10.25
CA LEU A 173 -1.70 -7.58 10.16
C LEU A 173 -1.73 -6.08 10.43
N GLU A 174 -2.14 -5.30 9.44
CA GLU A 174 -2.38 -3.86 9.60
C GLU A 174 -3.79 -3.61 10.12
N VAL A 175 -3.90 -2.70 11.09
CA VAL A 175 -5.16 -2.21 11.64
C VAL A 175 -5.17 -0.69 11.52
N MET A 176 -6.04 -0.15 10.66
CA MET A 176 -6.23 1.29 10.47
C MET A 176 -7.24 1.81 11.48
N LEU A 177 -6.80 2.66 12.40
CA LEU A 177 -7.67 3.34 13.36
C LEU A 177 -7.96 4.76 12.91
N LEU A 178 -9.21 5.18 13.06
CA LEU A 178 -9.72 6.49 12.65
C LEU A 178 -10.41 7.17 13.85
N ALA A 179 -10.05 8.44 14.11
CA ALA A 179 -10.60 9.24 15.20
C ALA A 179 -12.13 9.36 15.07
N GLY A 180 -12.83 9.26 16.17
CA GLY A 180 -14.30 9.29 16.21
C GLY A 180 -15.01 8.12 15.53
N VAL A 181 -14.26 7.18 14.91
CA VAL A 181 -14.84 6.06 14.15
C VAL A 181 -14.47 4.71 14.73
N THR A 182 -13.17 4.37 14.81
CA THR A 182 -12.71 3.04 15.26
C THR A 182 -11.78 3.07 16.48
N GLU A 183 -11.41 4.23 16.99
CA GLU A 183 -10.42 4.44 18.04
C GLU A 183 -10.85 4.04 19.47
N SER A 184 -12.15 3.81 19.73
CA SER A 184 -12.58 3.55 21.10
C SER A 184 -12.01 2.23 21.64
N PRO A 185 -11.68 2.14 22.97
CA PRO A 185 -11.16 0.91 23.57
C PRO A 185 -12.06 -0.32 23.37
N ALA A 186 -13.37 -0.15 23.33
CA ALA A 186 -14.31 -1.23 23.08
C ALA A 186 -14.18 -1.79 21.66
N LYS A 187 -14.02 -0.91 20.65
CA LYS A 187 -13.81 -1.30 19.25
C LYS A 187 -12.44 -1.94 19.06
N ALA A 188 -11.40 -1.36 19.68
CA ALA A 188 -10.05 -1.90 19.63
C ALA A 188 -9.96 -3.31 20.28
N ARG A 189 -10.64 -3.54 21.42
CA ARG A 189 -10.74 -4.89 22.00
C ARG A 189 -11.40 -5.88 21.05
N ARG A 190 -12.48 -5.46 20.37
CA ARG A 190 -13.12 -6.34 19.38
C ARG A 190 -12.21 -6.64 18.19
N LEU A 191 -11.43 -5.67 17.69
CA LEU A 191 -10.39 -5.90 16.68
C LEU A 191 -9.31 -6.85 17.21
N ALA A 192 -8.87 -6.69 18.47
CA ALA A 192 -7.88 -7.57 19.09
C ALA A 192 -8.39 -9.03 19.22
N GLU A 193 -9.68 -9.24 19.54
CA GLU A 193 -10.30 -10.57 19.56
C GLU A 193 -10.28 -11.23 18.17
N LEU A 194 -10.63 -10.46 17.12
CA LEU A 194 -10.58 -10.96 15.74
C LEU A 194 -9.13 -11.26 15.31
N THR A 195 -8.20 -10.38 15.69
CA THR A 195 -6.76 -10.54 15.44
C THR A 195 -6.21 -11.81 16.11
N ALA A 196 -6.59 -12.08 17.37
CA ALA A 196 -6.18 -13.29 18.08
C ALA A 196 -6.62 -14.58 17.36
N ARG A 197 -7.80 -14.57 16.73
CA ARG A 197 -8.28 -15.71 15.91
C ARG A 197 -7.42 -15.93 14.67
N ILE A 198 -6.91 -14.85 14.07
CA ILE A 198 -6.06 -14.88 12.86
C ILE A 198 -4.65 -15.35 13.22
N ALA A 199 -4.16 -15.03 14.42
CA ALA A 199 -2.83 -15.33 14.94
C ALA A 199 -1.70 -14.83 13.99
N PRO A 200 -1.64 -13.52 13.66
CA PRO A 200 -0.57 -12.97 12.85
C PRO A 200 0.76 -12.96 13.62
N ASP A 201 1.88 -12.90 12.88
CA ASP A 201 3.22 -12.78 13.47
C ASP A 201 3.46 -11.39 14.06
N ARG A 202 2.87 -10.36 13.44
CA ARG A 202 2.88 -8.97 13.93
C ARG A 202 1.52 -8.32 13.76
N VAL A 203 1.22 -7.36 14.64
CA VAL A 203 0.09 -6.45 14.53
C VAL A 203 0.61 -5.04 14.41
N GLN A 204 0.13 -4.28 13.45
CA GLN A 204 0.60 -2.93 13.16
C GLN A 204 -0.57 -1.94 13.19
N LEU A 205 -0.59 -1.04 14.19
CA LEU A 205 -1.55 0.04 14.24
C LEU A 205 -1.09 1.20 13.37
N ASN A 206 -1.98 1.65 12.53
CA ASN A 206 -1.80 2.78 11.64
C ASN A 206 -2.96 3.76 11.79
N THR A 207 -2.77 4.99 11.31
CA THR A 207 -3.82 5.99 11.22
C THR A 207 -3.67 6.83 9.96
N ALA A 208 -4.62 7.71 9.67
CA ALA A 208 -4.68 8.50 8.44
C ALA A 208 -3.69 9.68 8.43
N VAL A 209 -2.39 9.40 8.47
CA VAL A 209 -1.31 10.42 8.45
C VAL A 209 -1.09 11.08 7.08
N ARG A 210 -1.80 10.68 6.06
CA ARG A 210 -1.77 11.28 4.70
C ARG A 210 -3.18 11.70 4.30
N PRO A 211 -3.33 12.67 3.37
CA PRO A 211 -4.64 13.11 2.92
C PRO A 211 -5.55 11.93 2.54
N PRO A 212 -6.69 11.76 3.23
CA PRO A 212 -7.62 10.66 2.99
C PRO A 212 -8.55 10.92 1.81
N ALA A 213 -9.31 9.90 1.39
CA ALA A 213 -10.34 10.04 0.35
C ALA A 213 -11.54 10.89 0.81
N GLU A 214 -11.82 10.90 2.10
CA GLU A 214 -12.95 11.60 2.70
C GLU A 214 -12.49 12.63 3.72
N SER A 215 -13.01 13.84 3.64
CA SER A 215 -12.61 14.97 4.48
C SER A 215 -12.98 14.84 5.97
N PHE A 216 -13.88 13.91 6.31
CA PHE A 216 -14.24 13.66 7.71
C PHE A 216 -13.31 12.69 8.42
N VAL A 217 -12.34 12.12 7.72
CA VAL A 217 -11.39 11.16 8.30
C VAL A 217 -10.27 11.93 8.99
N GLU A 218 -10.16 11.71 10.29
CA GLU A 218 -9.14 12.30 11.13
C GLU A 218 -8.20 11.22 11.68
N PRO A 219 -6.91 11.55 11.87
CA PRO A 219 -5.96 10.63 12.49
C PRO A 219 -6.22 10.48 13.98
N VAL A 220 -5.79 9.36 14.53
CA VAL A 220 -5.73 9.12 15.98
C VAL A 220 -4.37 9.63 16.47
N ASP A 221 -4.34 10.29 17.62
CA ASP A 221 -3.10 10.74 18.22
C ASP A 221 -2.20 9.59 18.69
N GLY A 222 -0.89 9.86 18.81
CA GLY A 222 0.10 8.85 19.12
C GLY A 222 -0.07 8.22 20.51
N ALA A 223 -0.49 8.98 21.52
CA ALA A 223 -0.68 8.50 22.88
C ALA A 223 -1.85 7.50 22.92
N THR A 224 -2.96 7.85 22.28
CA THR A 224 -4.12 6.96 22.12
C THR A 224 -3.75 5.69 21.35
N LEU A 225 -2.97 5.79 20.27
CA LEU A 225 -2.50 4.61 19.52
C LEU A 225 -1.67 3.67 20.41
N GLU A 226 -0.76 4.20 21.23
CA GLU A 226 0.07 3.41 22.14
C GLU A 226 -0.76 2.71 23.25
N GLU A 227 -1.78 3.40 23.79
CA GLU A 227 -2.72 2.81 24.75
C GLU A 227 -3.50 1.65 24.09
N LEU A 228 -4.02 1.86 22.88
CA LEU A 228 -4.78 0.84 22.16
C LEU A 228 -3.90 -0.33 21.70
N ALA A 229 -2.63 -0.09 21.41
CA ALA A 229 -1.67 -1.13 21.02
C ALA A 229 -1.49 -2.21 22.10
N ALA A 230 -1.63 -1.83 23.38
CA ALA A 230 -1.53 -2.75 24.51
C ALA A 230 -2.71 -3.76 24.58
N LEU A 231 -3.79 -3.53 23.85
CA LEU A 231 -4.96 -4.43 23.83
C LEU A 231 -4.76 -5.65 22.92
N PHE A 232 -3.79 -5.62 22.03
CA PHE A 232 -3.54 -6.68 21.05
C PHE A 232 -2.54 -7.72 21.56
N THR A 233 -2.66 -8.94 21.04
CA THR A 233 -1.72 -10.05 21.29
C THR A 233 -1.35 -10.70 19.93
N PRO A 234 -0.06 -10.63 19.48
CA PRO A 234 1.04 -9.89 20.15
C PRO A 234 0.72 -8.39 20.28
N ARG A 235 1.39 -7.71 21.25
CA ARG A 235 1.26 -6.25 21.37
C ARG A 235 1.49 -5.60 20.03
N ALA A 236 0.59 -4.69 19.63
CA ALA A 236 0.72 -4.02 18.33
C ALA A 236 1.87 -3.01 18.32
N GLU A 237 2.50 -2.87 17.14
CA GLU A 237 3.49 -1.85 16.83
C GLU A 237 2.78 -0.60 16.27
N VAL A 238 3.02 0.58 16.81
CA VAL A 238 2.52 1.82 16.23
C VAL A 238 3.44 2.25 15.10
N ILE A 239 2.94 2.26 13.86
CA ILE A 239 3.73 2.56 12.66
C ILE A 239 3.45 3.93 12.05
N ALA A 240 2.65 4.77 12.72
CA ALA A 240 2.17 6.04 12.18
C ALA A 240 3.30 7.03 11.83
N ASP A 241 4.36 7.11 12.62
CA ASP A 241 5.44 8.11 12.51
C ASP A 241 6.86 7.55 12.46
N LEU A 242 7.06 6.30 12.03
CA LEU A 242 8.41 5.73 11.95
C LEU A 242 9.25 6.42 10.87
N PRO A 243 10.49 6.88 11.21
CA PRO A 243 11.39 7.49 10.22
C PRO A 243 11.89 6.47 9.20
N ALA A 244 12.05 6.90 7.95
CA ALA A 244 12.58 6.07 6.88
C ALA A 244 14.12 6.16 6.77
N SER A 245 14.79 5.07 6.38
CA SER A 245 16.26 5.00 6.20
C SER A 245 16.75 5.68 4.91
N ALA A 246 17.99 6.18 4.86
CA ALA A 246 18.57 6.98 3.78
C ALA A 246 19.63 6.23 2.92
N GLY A 247 19.74 6.57 1.63
CA GLY A 247 20.74 6.06 0.68
C GLY A 247 20.78 6.79 -0.69
N GLY A 248 21.84 6.71 -1.49
CA GLY A 248 22.20 7.68 -2.52
C GLY A 248 22.15 7.30 -4.03
N ALA A 249 21.19 7.84 -4.83
CA ALA A 249 21.17 7.87 -6.31
C ALA A 249 20.54 9.16 -6.85
N VAL A 250 20.83 9.55 -8.11
CA VAL A 250 20.28 10.76 -8.73
C VAL A 250 18.89 10.49 -9.33
N ALA A 251 17.88 11.24 -8.86
CA ALA A 251 16.51 11.17 -9.37
C ALA A 251 16.20 12.35 -10.32
N VAL A 252 15.40 12.09 -11.33
CA VAL A 252 14.89 13.11 -12.25
C VAL A 252 13.44 13.49 -11.90
N ALA A 253 12.97 14.65 -12.37
CA ALA A 253 11.59 15.11 -12.13
C ALA A 253 10.53 14.06 -12.51
N ALA A 254 10.82 13.24 -13.50
CA ALA A 254 9.98 12.12 -13.94
C ALA A 254 9.78 11.07 -12.82
N ASP A 255 10.83 10.74 -12.07
CA ASP A 255 10.74 9.76 -10.97
C ASP A 255 9.98 10.35 -9.78
N VAL A 256 10.18 11.66 -9.51
CA VAL A 256 9.39 12.37 -8.48
C VAL A 256 7.90 12.34 -8.85
N LEU A 257 7.55 12.68 -10.08
CA LEU A 257 6.15 12.66 -10.53
C LEU A 257 5.57 11.24 -10.49
N ASP A 258 6.37 10.22 -10.81
CA ASP A 258 5.95 8.83 -10.69
C ASP A 258 5.63 8.44 -9.26
N LEU A 259 6.47 8.85 -8.31
CA LEU A 259 6.25 8.66 -6.89
C LEU A 259 4.96 9.37 -6.41
N LEU A 260 4.79 10.65 -6.79
CA LEU A 260 3.61 11.46 -6.43
C LEU A 260 2.31 10.92 -7.04
N SER A 261 2.38 10.29 -8.21
CA SER A 261 1.22 9.64 -8.86
C SER A 261 0.69 8.43 -8.10
N ARG A 262 1.51 7.85 -7.20
CA ARG A 262 1.17 6.66 -6.41
C ARG A 262 0.65 7.01 -5.03
N ARG A 263 1.15 8.11 -4.44
CA ARG A 263 0.77 8.54 -3.10
C ARG A 263 1.16 9.98 -2.84
N PRO A 264 0.47 10.68 -1.94
CA PRO A 264 0.96 11.94 -1.38
C PRO A 264 2.31 11.75 -0.69
N CYS A 265 3.27 12.66 -0.94
CA CYS A 265 4.60 12.60 -0.32
C CYS A 265 5.00 13.94 0.24
N THR A 266 5.66 13.93 1.40
CA THR A 266 6.43 15.07 1.90
C THR A 266 7.76 15.16 1.14
N VAL A 267 8.46 16.31 1.27
CA VAL A 267 9.83 16.45 0.73
C VAL A 267 10.76 15.38 1.31
N ALA A 268 10.62 15.05 2.59
CA ALA A 268 11.40 14.00 3.24
C ALA A 268 11.11 12.60 2.65
N ASP A 269 9.86 12.31 2.35
CA ASP A 269 9.49 11.05 1.67
C ASP A 269 10.11 10.96 0.27
N ILE A 270 10.13 12.07 -0.49
CA ILE A 270 10.73 12.13 -1.82
C ILE A 270 12.25 11.94 -1.71
N ALA A 271 12.89 12.72 -0.82
CA ALA A 271 14.34 12.67 -0.60
C ALA A 271 14.81 11.26 -0.24
N THR A 272 14.13 10.61 0.70
CA THR A 272 14.48 9.26 1.15
C THR A 272 14.16 8.21 0.07
N GLY A 273 12.98 8.32 -0.55
CA GLY A 273 12.52 7.31 -1.53
C GLY A 273 13.31 7.27 -2.82
N LEU A 274 13.80 8.43 -3.25
CA LEU A 274 14.59 8.58 -4.46
C LEU A 274 16.08 8.75 -4.15
N ALA A 275 16.43 8.65 -2.85
CA ALA A 275 17.80 8.74 -2.37
C ALA A 275 18.52 10.02 -2.84
N MET A 276 17.85 11.17 -2.73
CA MET A 276 18.36 12.47 -3.15
C MET A 276 18.48 13.43 -1.95
N HIS A 277 19.28 14.46 -2.11
CA HIS A 277 19.41 15.50 -1.10
C HIS A 277 18.06 16.21 -0.90
N HIS A 278 17.72 16.55 0.36
CA HIS A 278 16.44 17.17 0.73
C HIS A 278 16.13 18.44 -0.10
N GLY A 279 17.14 19.29 -0.32
CA GLY A 279 17.00 20.49 -1.15
C GLY A 279 16.69 20.18 -2.62
N GLU A 280 17.23 19.09 -3.18
CA GLU A 280 16.93 18.67 -4.56
C GLU A 280 15.53 18.06 -4.67
N ALA A 281 15.10 17.30 -3.66
CA ALA A 281 13.72 16.81 -3.56
C ALA A 281 12.72 17.97 -3.54
N LEU A 282 13.00 19.01 -2.74
CA LEU A 282 12.18 20.22 -2.68
C LEU A 282 12.12 20.96 -4.02
N LYS A 283 13.27 21.14 -4.67
CA LYS A 283 13.34 21.82 -5.98
C LYS A 283 12.53 21.05 -7.04
N ALA A 284 12.70 19.73 -7.11
CA ALA A 284 12.00 18.89 -8.07
C ALA A 284 10.48 18.90 -7.82
N ALA A 285 10.05 18.79 -6.56
CA ALA A 285 8.64 18.84 -6.20
C ALA A 285 8.00 20.20 -6.52
N ASN A 286 8.69 21.31 -6.20
CA ASN A 286 8.22 22.66 -6.51
C ASN A 286 8.20 22.93 -8.03
N ALA A 287 9.14 22.38 -8.81
CA ALA A 287 9.11 22.48 -10.26
C ALA A 287 7.84 21.84 -10.83
N LEU A 288 7.48 20.65 -10.33
CA LEU A 288 6.24 19.98 -10.74
C LEU A 288 4.97 20.75 -10.35
N VAL A 289 4.98 21.46 -9.23
CA VAL A 289 3.88 22.36 -8.83
C VAL A 289 3.78 23.55 -9.81
N ASN A 290 4.91 24.19 -10.11
CA ASN A 290 4.96 25.33 -11.04
C ASN A 290 4.54 24.93 -12.48
N GLU A 291 4.81 23.70 -12.90
CA GLU A 291 4.38 23.12 -14.18
C GLU A 291 2.92 22.68 -14.18
N GLY A 292 2.22 22.77 -13.04
CA GLY A 292 0.86 22.25 -12.86
C GLY A 292 0.76 20.72 -12.90
N ALA A 293 1.89 20.03 -12.74
CA ALA A 293 1.96 18.56 -12.70
C ALA A 293 1.72 18.00 -11.32
N ALA A 294 1.91 18.78 -10.26
CA ALA A 294 1.61 18.42 -8.87
C ALA A 294 0.89 19.57 -8.15
N ASP A 295 0.15 19.23 -7.10
CA ASP A 295 -0.45 20.16 -6.16
C ASP A 295 0.19 20.00 -4.78
N LEU A 296 0.24 21.09 -4.00
CA LEU A 296 0.69 21.11 -2.61
C LEU A 296 -0.51 21.16 -1.69
N HIS A 297 -0.67 20.15 -0.84
CA HIS A 297 -1.73 20.07 0.16
C HIS A 297 -1.14 20.09 1.57
N THR A 298 -1.71 20.88 2.46
CA THR A 298 -1.35 20.86 3.88
C THR A 298 -2.35 20.02 4.66
N HIS A 299 -1.82 19.11 5.49
CA HIS A 299 -2.59 18.26 6.37
C HIS A 299 -1.83 18.12 7.70
N GLU A 300 -2.42 18.48 8.82
CA GLU A 300 -1.79 18.45 10.15
C GLU A 300 -0.37 19.06 10.20
N ASP A 301 -0.23 20.32 9.80
CA ASP A 301 1.05 21.07 9.74
C ASP A 301 2.14 20.44 8.84
N ARG A 302 1.80 19.41 8.07
CA ARG A 302 2.69 18.79 7.09
C ARG A 302 2.26 19.11 5.67
N SER A 303 3.22 19.42 4.81
CA SER A 303 2.99 19.70 3.40
C SER A 303 3.22 18.42 2.57
N PHE A 304 2.22 18.04 1.79
CA PHE A 304 2.24 16.88 0.90
C PHE A 304 2.12 17.33 -0.55
N TYR A 305 3.02 16.85 -1.38
CA TYR A 305 2.92 16.97 -2.83
C TYR A 305 2.10 15.81 -3.39
N VAL A 306 1.21 16.11 -4.32
CA VAL A 306 0.30 15.14 -4.95
C VAL A 306 0.28 15.40 -6.45
N ALA A 307 0.43 14.38 -7.28
CA ALA A 307 0.31 14.56 -8.73
C ALA A 307 -1.10 15.02 -9.10
N THR A 308 -1.21 16.04 -9.98
CA THR A 308 -2.51 16.51 -10.46
C THR A 308 -3.22 15.41 -11.25
N THR A 309 -4.56 15.43 -11.24
CA THR A 309 -5.37 14.47 -11.99
C THR A 309 -5.07 14.51 -13.49
N VAL A 310 -4.70 15.69 -14.02
CA VAL A 310 -4.32 15.90 -15.43
C VAL A 310 -2.97 15.25 -15.72
N ALA A 311 -1.96 15.49 -14.88
CA ALA A 311 -0.63 14.91 -15.04
C ALA A 311 -0.67 13.37 -14.85
N ALA A 312 -1.42 12.87 -13.86
CA ALA A 312 -1.63 11.45 -13.66
C ALA A 312 -2.32 10.78 -14.87
N ARG A 313 -3.32 11.44 -15.47
CA ARG A 313 -3.99 10.95 -16.68
C ARG A 313 -3.12 11.03 -17.92
N ARG A 314 -2.30 12.07 -18.07
CA ARG A 314 -1.36 12.20 -19.19
C ARG A 314 -0.30 11.10 -19.13
N ARG A 315 0.27 10.83 -17.96
CA ARG A 315 1.20 9.72 -17.75
C ARG A 315 0.56 8.34 -17.93
N ALA A 316 -0.69 8.18 -17.51
CA ALA A 316 -1.41 6.93 -17.76
C ALA A 316 -1.63 6.68 -19.27
N LYS A 317 -1.81 7.75 -20.08
CA LYS A 317 -1.91 7.65 -21.55
C LYS A 317 -0.55 7.44 -22.24
N GLU A 318 0.52 8.01 -21.71
CA GLU A 318 1.88 7.79 -22.21
C GLU A 318 2.40 6.38 -21.87
N LYS A 319 1.78 5.71 -20.90
CA LYS A 319 2.08 4.34 -20.45
C LYS A 319 1.12 3.28 -21.02
N ALA A 320 0.06 3.69 -21.74
CA ALA A 320 -0.90 2.81 -22.40
C ALA A 320 -0.60 2.69 -23.91
#